data_ca5a43cacbb40715404689f5fe450e52
#
_entry.id   ca5a43cacbb40715404689f5fe450e52
#
_cell.length_a   1.000
_cell.length_b   1.000
_cell.length_c   1.000
_cell.angle_alpha   90.00
_cell.angle_beta   90.00
_cell.angle_gamma   90.00
#
_symmetry.space_group_name_H-M   'P 1'
#
loop_
_entity.id
_entity.type
_entity.pdbx_description
1 polymer ?
#
loop_
_entity_poly.entity_id
_entity_poly.type
_entity_poly.pdbx_seq_one_letter_code
_entity_poly.pdbx_strand_id
1 'polypeptide(L)'
;GNLPREAFVADDLRNLAYADVELPLGHGQVMMKPVLEGRLLQSLQPQAHESVLEIGTGSGYMAACLGQLAREVISLEVHADLAEAAQARLAAQDIGNVKVRCADALSWNPGRSFDVICVTGAVGSIPARFVEWLNPNGRMFIVHGQSPVMEAVLVHSTVNGNRIETLFETDLSYLAGAAPAPAFTL
;
A
#
# COMPACT_ATOMS: atom_id res chain seq x y z
N GLY A 1 18.28 0.95 9.37
CA GLY A 1 18.25 2.33 9.85
C GLY A 1 16.95 2.61 10.57
N ASN A 2 16.96 3.46 11.58
CA ASN A 2 15.74 3.90 12.25
C ASN A 2 15.00 4.88 11.33
N LEU A 3 13.85 4.45 10.83
CA LEU A 3 12.93 5.32 10.10
C LEU A 3 11.92 5.88 11.10
N PRO A 4 11.98 7.18 11.45
CA PRO A 4 11.10 7.77 12.46
C PRO A 4 9.68 7.92 11.89
N ARG A 5 8.72 7.14 12.40
CA ARG A 5 7.34 7.16 11.93
C ARG A 5 6.69 8.54 12.12
N GLU A 6 7.09 9.26 13.18
CA GLU A 6 6.63 10.63 13.47
C GLU A 6 7.01 11.66 12.40
N ALA A 7 8.02 11.39 11.56
CA ALA A 7 8.36 12.25 10.43
C ALA A 7 7.33 12.19 9.28
N PHE A 8 6.45 11.19 9.30
CA PHE A 8 5.43 10.96 8.29
C PHE A 8 4.01 11.28 8.78
N VAL A 9 3.89 11.84 9.98
CA VAL A 9 2.63 12.19 10.63
C VAL A 9 2.50 13.71 10.70
N ALA A 10 1.28 14.23 10.65
CA ALA A 10 1.01 15.65 10.85
C ALA A 10 1.47 16.09 12.26
N ASP A 11 1.90 17.36 12.40
CA ASP A 11 2.53 17.85 13.62
C ASP A 11 1.67 17.71 14.88
N ASP A 12 0.36 17.91 14.75
CA ASP A 12 -0.63 17.78 15.82
C ASP A 12 -0.90 16.33 16.23
N LEU A 13 -0.53 15.36 15.39
CA LEU A 13 -0.72 13.93 15.62
C LEU A 13 0.58 13.19 15.98
N ARG A 14 1.72 13.87 16.07
CA ARG A 14 3.03 13.24 16.32
C ARG A 14 3.10 12.39 17.59
N ASN A 15 2.40 12.78 18.64
CA ASN A 15 2.33 12.04 19.88
C ASN A 15 1.59 10.69 19.73
N LEU A 16 0.82 10.51 18.67
CA LEU A 16 0.11 9.27 18.33
C LEU A 16 0.84 8.42 17.30
N ALA A 17 2.00 8.85 16.81
CA ALA A 17 2.70 8.19 15.71
C ALA A 17 2.96 6.70 15.95
N TYR A 18 3.19 6.29 17.18
CA TYR A 18 3.45 4.90 17.57
C TYR A 18 2.27 4.22 18.28
N ALA A 19 1.16 4.92 18.46
CA ALA A 19 -0.07 4.31 18.98
C ALA A 19 -0.68 3.37 17.92
N ASP A 20 -1.28 2.27 18.36
CA ASP A 20 -1.92 1.32 17.43
C ASP A 20 -3.32 1.81 17.00
N VAL A 21 -3.34 2.97 16.38
CA VAL A 21 -4.52 3.66 15.85
C VAL A 21 -4.29 4.11 14.41
N GLU A 22 -5.38 4.26 13.67
CA GLU A 22 -5.36 4.90 12.37
C GLU A 22 -5.24 6.42 12.53
N LEU A 23 -4.43 7.06 11.69
CA LEU A 23 -4.25 8.51 11.71
C LEU A 23 -4.84 9.13 10.43
N PRO A 24 -5.69 10.15 10.54
CA PRO A 24 -6.32 10.75 9.36
C PRO A 24 -5.30 11.46 8.48
N LEU A 25 -5.48 11.31 7.15
CA LEU A 25 -4.65 11.95 6.12
C LEU A 25 -5.40 13.01 5.31
N GLY A 26 -6.71 13.12 5.50
CA GLY A 26 -7.62 13.84 4.61
C GLY A 26 -8.24 12.93 3.55
N HIS A 27 -9.16 13.47 2.75
CA HIS A 27 -9.87 12.74 1.68
C HIS A 27 -10.57 11.45 2.14
N GLY A 28 -10.88 11.31 3.44
CA GLY A 28 -11.40 10.06 4.01
C GLY A 28 -10.36 8.94 4.08
N GLN A 29 -9.08 9.24 3.84
CA GLN A 29 -7.97 8.29 3.91
C GLN A 29 -7.28 8.32 5.26
N VAL A 30 -6.66 7.20 5.63
CA VAL A 30 -5.96 7.05 6.90
C VAL A 30 -4.58 6.43 6.70
N MET A 31 -3.65 6.79 7.56
CA MET A 31 -2.41 6.04 7.76
C MET A 31 -2.75 4.80 8.58
N MET A 32 -2.33 3.63 8.11
CA MET A 32 -2.64 2.34 8.75
C MET A 32 -2.09 2.27 10.19
N LYS A 33 -2.66 1.38 10.99
CA LYS A 33 -2.13 1.04 12.32
C LYS A 33 -0.74 0.42 12.20
N PRO A 34 0.20 0.72 13.13
CA PRO A 34 1.55 0.13 13.11
C PRO A 34 1.55 -1.39 13.05
N VAL A 35 0.63 -2.06 13.75
CA VAL A 35 0.53 -3.53 13.73
C VAL A 35 0.19 -4.06 12.34
N LEU A 36 -0.67 -3.38 11.59
CA LEU A 36 -1.04 -3.78 10.23
C LEU A 36 0.12 -3.57 9.25
N GLU A 37 0.82 -2.43 9.35
CA GLU A 37 2.02 -2.13 8.57
C GLU A 37 3.12 -3.19 8.79
N GLY A 38 3.34 -3.57 10.05
CA GLY A 38 4.29 -4.62 10.41
C GLY A 38 3.92 -6.00 9.83
N ARG A 39 2.65 -6.40 9.93
CA ARG A 39 2.15 -7.66 9.38
C ARG A 39 2.25 -7.69 7.85
N LEU A 40 1.95 -6.59 7.20
CA LEU A 40 2.05 -6.43 5.75
C LEU A 40 3.51 -6.62 5.29
N LEU A 41 4.46 -5.91 5.89
CA LEU A 41 5.88 -6.03 5.56
C LEU A 41 6.40 -7.44 5.84
N GLN A 42 5.98 -8.06 6.94
CA GLN A 42 6.35 -9.42 7.31
C GLN A 42 5.80 -10.46 6.32
N SER A 43 4.62 -10.22 5.76
CA SER A 43 4.02 -11.10 4.74
C SER A 43 4.69 -10.95 3.38
N LEU A 44 5.01 -9.72 2.99
CA LEU A 44 5.67 -9.43 1.70
C LEU A 44 7.15 -9.79 1.69
N GLN A 45 7.89 -9.59 2.79
CA GLN A 45 9.34 -9.84 2.89
C GLN A 45 10.14 -9.30 1.69
N PRO A 46 10.07 -7.99 1.37
CA PRO A 46 10.79 -7.43 0.23
C PRO A 46 12.29 -7.69 0.34
N GLN A 47 12.95 -7.98 -0.78
CA GLN A 47 14.39 -8.23 -0.85
C GLN A 47 15.13 -7.08 -1.51
N ALA A 48 16.40 -6.88 -1.15
CA ALA A 48 17.21 -5.74 -1.61
C ALA A 48 17.41 -5.65 -3.14
N HIS A 49 17.15 -6.71 -3.88
CA HIS A 49 17.24 -6.73 -5.34
C HIS A 49 15.91 -6.52 -6.05
N GLU A 50 14.80 -6.53 -5.32
CA GLU A 50 13.45 -6.50 -5.89
C GLU A 50 12.96 -5.09 -6.23
N SER A 51 12.06 -5.03 -7.21
CA SER A 51 11.28 -3.87 -7.58
C SER A 51 9.89 -3.94 -6.93
N VAL A 52 9.45 -2.84 -6.35
CA VAL A 52 8.18 -2.76 -5.62
C VAL A 52 7.26 -1.73 -6.26
N LEU A 53 5.99 -2.08 -6.39
CA LEU A 53 4.90 -1.15 -6.63
C LEU A 53 4.08 -1.01 -5.34
N GLU A 54 3.94 0.19 -4.84
CA GLU A 54 2.98 0.53 -3.78
C GLU A 54 1.77 1.22 -4.40
N ILE A 55 0.58 0.85 -3.96
CA ILE A 55 -0.69 1.48 -4.36
C ILE A 55 -1.34 2.07 -3.12
N GLY A 56 -1.40 3.40 -3.06
CA GLY A 56 -1.86 4.18 -1.92
C GLY A 56 -0.70 4.70 -1.07
N THR A 57 0.01 5.72 -1.57
CA THR A 57 1.17 6.33 -0.86
C THR A 57 0.79 6.89 0.51
N GLY A 58 -0.35 7.58 0.60
CA GLY A 58 -0.82 8.23 1.80
C GLY A 58 0.23 9.16 2.42
N SER A 59 0.67 8.83 3.64
CA SER A 59 1.71 9.59 4.35
C SER A 59 3.11 9.47 3.73
N GLY A 60 3.37 8.41 2.97
CA GLY A 60 4.68 8.02 2.47
C GLY A 60 5.48 7.11 3.41
N TYR A 61 4.96 6.76 4.59
CA TYR A 61 5.70 5.95 5.56
C TYR A 61 5.93 4.51 5.07
N MET A 62 4.90 3.87 4.52
CA MET A 62 5.05 2.51 3.97
C MET A 62 5.99 2.51 2.76
N ALA A 63 5.88 3.51 1.87
CA ALA A 63 6.82 3.72 0.77
C ALA A 63 8.26 3.81 1.27
N ALA A 64 8.49 4.55 2.37
CA ALA A 64 9.79 4.68 3.01
C ALA A 64 10.30 3.34 3.58
N CYS A 65 9.43 2.58 4.25
CA CYS A 65 9.76 1.25 4.76
C CYS A 65 10.16 0.29 3.62
N LEU A 66 9.38 0.29 2.54
CA LEU A 66 9.67 -0.52 1.35
C LEU A 66 11.00 -0.08 0.69
N GLY A 67 11.26 1.23 0.62
CA GLY A 67 12.51 1.77 0.09
C GLY A 67 13.74 1.36 0.89
N GLN A 68 13.62 1.13 2.20
CA GLN A 68 14.70 0.61 3.04
C GLN A 68 15.01 -0.89 2.77
N LEU A 69 14.05 -1.63 2.24
CA LEU A 69 14.12 -3.08 2.07
C LEU A 69 14.37 -3.50 0.62
N ALA A 70 13.94 -2.71 -0.35
CA ALA A 70 13.93 -3.05 -1.76
C ALA A 70 14.94 -2.21 -2.57
N ARG A 71 15.20 -2.64 -3.81
CA ARG A 71 16.06 -1.90 -4.75
C ARG A 71 15.44 -0.56 -5.17
N GLU A 72 14.16 -0.59 -5.51
CA GLU A 72 13.41 0.57 -5.97
C GLU A 72 11.93 0.43 -5.65
N VAL A 73 11.25 1.54 -5.43
CA VAL A 73 9.82 1.60 -5.19
C VAL A 73 9.19 2.64 -6.11
N ILE A 74 8.12 2.26 -6.80
CA ILE A 74 7.17 3.20 -7.40
C ILE A 74 5.94 3.20 -6.49
N SER A 75 5.52 4.37 -6.04
CA SER A 75 4.36 4.54 -5.16
C SER A 75 3.31 5.41 -5.83
N LEU A 76 2.08 4.92 -5.91
CA LEU A 76 0.96 5.61 -6.56
C LEU A 76 0.05 6.25 -5.52
N GLU A 77 -0.30 7.51 -5.77
CA GLU A 77 -1.26 8.28 -4.98
C GLU A 77 -2.22 9.01 -5.91
N VAL A 78 -3.52 8.88 -5.65
CA VAL A 78 -4.54 9.54 -6.48
C VAL A 78 -4.73 11.02 -6.10
N HIS A 79 -4.47 11.38 -4.84
CA HIS A 79 -4.58 12.75 -4.34
C HIS A 79 -3.26 13.50 -4.49
N ALA A 80 -3.25 14.55 -5.32
CA ALA A 80 -2.03 15.28 -5.67
C ALA A 80 -1.33 15.91 -4.46
N ASP A 81 -2.10 16.45 -3.51
CA ASP A 81 -1.59 17.05 -2.27
C ASP A 81 -0.90 16.00 -1.36
N LEU A 82 -1.46 14.79 -1.25
CA LEU A 82 -0.83 13.70 -0.50
C LEU A 82 0.44 13.22 -1.22
N ALA A 83 0.41 13.07 -2.54
CA ALA A 83 1.57 12.68 -3.33
C ALA A 83 2.75 13.65 -3.17
N GLU A 84 2.47 14.96 -3.24
CA GLU A 84 3.47 16.01 -3.06
C GLU A 84 4.04 16.01 -1.63
N ALA A 85 3.17 15.93 -0.61
CA ALA A 85 3.57 15.88 0.78
C ALA A 85 4.42 14.63 1.10
N ALA A 86 4.02 13.46 0.57
CA ALA A 86 4.78 12.23 0.74
C ALA A 86 6.17 12.32 0.09
N GLN A 87 6.26 12.86 -1.13
CA GLN A 87 7.54 13.04 -1.82
C GLN A 87 8.47 13.99 -1.02
N ALA A 88 7.94 15.05 -0.43
CA ALA A 88 8.69 15.97 0.41
C ALA A 88 9.22 15.27 1.68
N ARG A 89 8.38 14.47 2.35
CA ARG A 89 8.80 13.69 3.54
C ARG A 89 9.88 12.67 3.22
N LEU A 90 9.75 11.95 2.10
CA LEU A 90 10.76 11.00 1.64
C LEU A 90 12.11 11.68 1.39
N ALA A 91 12.10 12.85 0.72
CA ALA A 91 13.30 13.62 0.48
C ALA A 91 13.94 14.11 1.78
N ALA A 92 13.14 14.55 2.76
CA ALA A 92 13.62 14.97 4.09
C ALA A 92 14.25 13.84 4.91
N GLN A 93 13.99 12.58 4.56
CA GLN A 93 14.58 11.39 5.17
C GLN A 93 15.66 10.73 4.30
N ASP A 94 16.18 11.45 3.29
CA ASP A 94 17.22 10.99 2.36
C ASP A 94 16.88 9.67 1.63
N ILE A 95 15.58 9.42 1.36
CA ILE A 95 15.10 8.24 0.66
C ILE A 95 15.03 8.53 -0.84
N GLY A 96 16.07 8.13 -1.58
CA GLY A 96 16.22 8.44 -3.00
C GLY A 96 15.73 7.38 -3.98
N ASN A 97 15.44 6.16 -3.51
CA ASN A 97 15.00 5.03 -4.35
C ASN A 97 13.48 4.84 -4.41
N VAL A 98 12.72 5.77 -3.87
CA VAL A 98 11.24 5.81 -3.91
C VAL A 98 10.80 6.95 -4.84
N LYS A 99 9.92 6.64 -5.79
CA LYS A 99 9.31 7.62 -6.70
C LYS A 99 7.80 7.63 -6.51
N VAL A 100 7.29 8.71 -5.96
CA VAL A 100 5.84 8.94 -5.86
C VAL A 100 5.30 9.46 -7.19
N ARG A 101 4.18 8.92 -7.62
CA ARG A 101 3.46 9.35 -8.83
C ARG A 101 2.01 9.65 -8.48
N CYS A 102 1.55 10.84 -8.86
CA CYS A 102 0.14 11.16 -8.78
C CYS A 102 -0.59 10.44 -9.93
N ALA A 103 -1.28 9.35 -9.60
CA ALA A 103 -2.00 8.52 -10.57
C ALA A 103 -3.05 7.65 -9.89
N ASP A 104 -4.14 7.39 -10.60
CA ASP A 104 -5.15 6.42 -10.20
C ASP A 104 -4.75 5.01 -10.69
N ALA A 105 -4.46 4.11 -9.74
CA ALA A 105 -4.05 2.74 -10.04
C ALA A 105 -5.10 1.95 -10.84
N LEU A 106 -6.39 2.29 -10.71
CA LEU A 106 -7.46 1.62 -11.43
C LEU A 106 -7.45 1.93 -12.95
N SER A 107 -6.80 3.01 -13.37
CA SER A 107 -6.65 3.41 -14.77
C SER A 107 -5.20 3.46 -15.26
N TRP A 108 -4.23 3.48 -14.34
CA TRP A 108 -2.80 3.58 -14.66
C TRP A 108 -2.27 2.33 -15.37
N ASN A 109 -1.24 2.51 -16.20
CA ASN A 109 -0.51 1.42 -16.83
C ASN A 109 1.00 1.58 -16.55
N PRO A 110 1.62 0.61 -15.87
CA PRO A 110 3.03 0.68 -15.49
C PRO A 110 4.00 0.52 -16.66
N GLY A 111 3.59 -0.13 -17.76
CA GLY A 111 4.47 -0.51 -18.86
C GLY A 111 5.55 -1.54 -18.50
N ARG A 112 5.50 -2.08 -17.28
CA ARG A 112 6.42 -3.11 -16.74
C ARG A 112 5.73 -3.89 -15.61
N SER A 113 6.36 -4.98 -15.19
CA SER A 113 5.94 -5.76 -14.03
C SER A 113 6.86 -5.53 -12.83
N PHE A 114 6.43 -6.02 -11.65
CA PHE A 114 7.09 -5.85 -10.35
C PHE A 114 7.25 -7.19 -9.63
N ASP A 115 8.29 -7.29 -8.81
CA ASP A 115 8.51 -8.48 -7.98
C ASP A 115 7.55 -8.49 -6.78
N VAL A 116 7.24 -7.30 -6.27
CA VAL A 116 6.36 -7.11 -5.11
C VAL A 116 5.35 -6.01 -5.41
N ILE A 117 4.09 -6.26 -5.04
CA ILE A 117 3.03 -5.23 -5.04
C ILE A 117 2.47 -5.12 -3.62
N CYS A 118 2.44 -3.90 -3.10
CA CYS A 118 1.92 -3.55 -1.79
C CYS A 118 0.69 -2.65 -1.95
N VAL A 119 -0.49 -3.15 -1.63
CA VAL A 119 -1.71 -2.35 -1.69
C VAL A 119 -2.10 -1.92 -0.28
N THR A 120 -2.05 -0.63 0.01
CA THR A 120 -2.22 -0.05 1.35
C THR A 120 -3.64 0.43 1.64
N GLY A 121 -4.58 0.20 0.72
CA GLY A 121 -6.01 0.41 0.88
C GLY A 121 -6.79 -0.83 0.48
N ALA A 122 -8.05 -0.94 0.92
CA ALA A 122 -8.90 -2.07 0.57
C ALA A 122 -9.51 -1.92 -0.83
N VAL A 123 -9.94 -3.05 -1.38
CA VAL A 123 -10.74 -3.13 -2.61
C VAL A 123 -11.96 -4.03 -2.37
N GLY A 124 -13.05 -3.78 -3.08
CA GLY A 124 -14.23 -4.66 -3.02
C GLY A 124 -13.93 -6.05 -3.58
N SER A 125 -13.19 -6.11 -4.67
CA SER A 125 -12.66 -7.33 -5.29
C SER A 125 -11.27 -7.06 -5.87
N ILE A 126 -10.42 -8.08 -5.89
CA ILE A 126 -9.03 -7.96 -6.36
C ILE A 126 -9.04 -7.63 -7.87
N PRO A 127 -8.51 -6.45 -8.30
CA PRO A 127 -8.46 -6.12 -9.71
C PRO A 127 -7.50 -7.05 -10.47
N ALA A 128 -7.97 -7.70 -11.54
CA ALA A 128 -7.15 -8.60 -12.34
C ALA A 128 -5.85 -7.93 -12.84
N ARG A 129 -5.94 -6.66 -13.22
CA ARG A 129 -4.80 -5.87 -13.68
C ARG A 129 -3.67 -5.76 -12.66
N PHE A 130 -3.96 -5.71 -11.35
CA PHE A 130 -2.92 -5.67 -10.33
C PHE A 130 -2.12 -6.97 -10.30
N VAL A 131 -2.81 -8.09 -10.51
CA VAL A 131 -2.17 -9.41 -10.59
C VAL A 131 -1.32 -9.56 -11.86
N GLU A 132 -1.78 -9.00 -12.99
CA GLU A 132 -1.06 -8.97 -14.27
C GLU A 132 0.24 -8.16 -14.20
N TRP A 133 0.38 -7.25 -13.23
CA TRP A 133 1.59 -6.47 -13.02
C TRP A 133 2.66 -7.22 -12.22
N LEU A 134 2.38 -8.43 -11.73
CA LEU A 134 3.39 -9.24 -11.05
C LEU A 134 4.34 -9.91 -12.04
N ASN A 135 5.63 -9.87 -11.71
CA ASN A 135 6.62 -10.73 -12.33
C ASN A 135 6.31 -12.22 -12.04
N PRO A 136 6.80 -13.17 -12.86
CA PRO A 136 6.79 -14.58 -12.49
C PRO A 136 7.45 -14.76 -11.10
N ASN A 137 6.78 -15.49 -10.21
CA ASN A 137 7.12 -15.68 -8.80
C ASN A 137 7.03 -14.40 -7.94
N GLY A 138 6.46 -13.33 -8.46
CA GLY A 138 6.14 -12.13 -7.69
C GLY A 138 4.97 -12.36 -6.74
N ARG A 139 4.78 -11.41 -5.82
CA ARG A 139 3.73 -11.49 -4.80
C ARG A 139 3.10 -10.15 -4.51
N MET A 140 1.83 -10.18 -4.13
CA MET A 140 1.08 -8.97 -3.79
C MET A 140 0.34 -9.15 -2.47
N PHE A 141 0.49 -8.18 -1.57
CA PHE A 141 -0.38 -8.01 -0.42
C PHE A 141 -1.54 -7.09 -0.78
N ILE A 142 -2.75 -7.53 -0.47
CA ILE A 142 -3.98 -6.74 -0.70
C ILE A 142 -5.05 -7.11 0.33
N VAL A 143 -5.86 -6.13 0.73
CA VAL A 143 -7.06 -6.33 1.54
C VAL A 143 -8.28 -6.21 0.64
N HIS A 144 -9.17 -7.18 0.69
CA HIS A 144 -10.38 -7.17 -0.13
C HIS A 144 -11.62 -7.63 0.64
N GLY A 145 -12.77 -7.28 0.13
CA GLY A 145 -14.05 -7.67 0.70
C GLY A 145 -14.95 -6.48 1.03
N GLN A 146 -15.90 -6.70 1.90
CA GLN A 146 -16.88 -5.71 2.32
C GLN A 146 -16.75 -5.43 3.82
N SER A 147 -16.54 -4.14 4.17
CA SER A 147 -16.50 -3.69 5.56
C SER A 147 -17.79 -4.14 6.31
N PRO A 148 -17.69 -4.57 7.59
CA PRO A 148 -16.49 -4.50 8.44
C PRO A 148 -15.60 -5.76 8.41
N VAL A 149 -15.93 -6.77 7.60
CA VAL A 149 -15.18 -8.04 7.54
C VAL A 149 -14.51 -8.17 6.18
N MET A 150 -13.23 -7.84 6.15
CA MET A 150 -12.38 -7.96 4.96
C MET A 150 -11.25 -8.95 5.22
N GLU A 151 -10.67 -9.50 4.16
CA GLU A 151 -9.54 -10.42 4.23
C GLU A 151 -8.27 -9.76 3.69
N ALA A 152 -7.21 -9.80 4.47
CA ALA A 152 -5.85 -9.56 4.00
C ALA A 152 -5.33 -10.85 3.38
N VAL A 153 -4.87 -10.77 2.14
CA VAL A 153 -4.37 -11.91 1.39
C VAL A 153 -3.01 -11.64 0.76
N LEU A 154 -2.26 -12.71 0.53
CA LEU A 154 -1.05 -12.71 -0.27
C LEU A 154 -1.33 -13.45 -1.58
N VAL A 155 -1.23 -12.75 -2.69
CA VAL A 155 -1.37 -13.31 -4.03
C VAL A 155 0.02 -13.64 -4.55
N HIS A 156 0.25 -14.89 -4.95
CA HIS A 156 1.48 -15.35 -5.56
C HIS A 156 1.27 -15.60 -7.05
N SER A 157 2.09 -14.98 -7.89
CA SER A 157 2.18 -15.33 -9.31
C SER A 157 3.04 -16.58 -9.46
N THR A 158 2.50 -17.66 -10.01
CA THR A 158 3.23 -18.92 -10.23
C THR A 158 3.13 -19.37 -11.69
N VAL A 159 3.99 -20.26 -12.12
CA VAL A 159 3.98 -20.83 -13.47
C VAL A 159 2.67 -21.59 -13.80
N ASN A 160 1.96 -22.03 -12.77
CA ASN A 160 0.69 -22.75 -12.91
C ASN A 160 -0.56 -21.88 -12.68
N GLY A 161 -0.39 -20.55 -12.65
CA GLY A 161 -1.42 -19.58 -12.34
C GLY A 161 -1.21 -18.90 -10.99
N ASN A 162 -2.19 -18.12 -10.57
CA ASN A 162 -2.09 -17.36 -9.32
C ASN A 162 -2.62 -18.17 -8.13
N ARG A 163 -1.90 -18.12 -7.01
CA ARG A 163 -2.33 -18.70 -5.74
C ARG A 163 -2.63 -17.57 -4.76
N ILE A 164 -3.77 -17.66 -4.09
CA ILE A 164 -4.19 -16.73 -3.04
C ILE A 164 -4.07 -17.43 -1.69
N GLU A 165 -3.43 -16.77 -0.75
CA GLU A 165 -3.26 -17.23 0.62
C GLU A 165 -3.91 -16.20 1.55
N THR A 166 -4.95 -16.62 2.30
CA THR A 166 -5.57 -15.78 3.31
C THR A 166 -4.66 -15.68 4.52
N LEU A 167 -4.39 -14.45 4.95
CA LEU A 167 -3.49 -14.16 6.07
C LEU A 167 -4.26 -13.91 7.36
N PHE A 168 -5.23 -12.99 7.32
CA PHE A 168 -6.04 -12.60 8.48
C PHE A 168 -7.23 -11.73 8.06
N GLU A 169 -8.21 -11.64 8.95
CA GLU A 169 -9.32 -10.69 8.82
C GLU A 169 -8.92 -9.30 9.33
N THR A 170 -9.41 -8.27 8.67
CA THR A 170 -9.19 -6.87 9.03
C THR A 170 -10.29 -5.99 8.47
N ASP A 171 -10.27 -4.71 8.80
CA ASP A 171 -11.06 -3.66 8.14
C ASP A 171 -10.11 -2.53 7.77
N LEU A 172 -10.19 -2.04 6.55
CA LEU A 172 -9.30 -0.99 6.03
C LEU A 172 -10.08 -0.08 5.08
N SER A 173 -9.79 1.23 5.09
CA SER A 173 -10.38 2.17 4.16
C SER A 173 -10.13 1.76 2.71
N TYR A 174 -11.16 1.88 1.87
CA TYR A 174 -11.03 1.56 0.45
C TYR A 174 -10.11 2.53 -0.27
N LEU A 175 -9.37 2.00 -1.23
CA LEU A 175 -8.78 2.84 -2.28
C LEU A 175 -9.90 3.65 -2.96
N ALA A 176 -9.60 4.88 -3.35
CA ALA A 176 -10.55 5.73 -4.06
C ALA A 176 -11.11 5.01 -5.29
N GLY A 177 -12.43 4.90 -5.38
CA GLY A 177 -13.11 4.22 -6.49
C GLY A 177 -13.12 2.69 -6.43
N ALA A 178 -12.53 2.05 -5.42
CA ALA A 178 -12.43 0.59 -5.33
C ALA A 178 -13.41 -0.06 -4.34
N ALA A 179 -14.30 0.72 -3.73
CA ALA A 179 -15.36 0.19 -2.87
C ALA A 179 -16.34 -0.71 -3.66
N PRO A 180 -16.95 -1.72 -3.02
CA PRO A 180 -17.99 -2.50 -3.64
C PRO A 180 -19.17 -1.60 -4.06
N ALA A 181 -19.86 -1.98 -5.14
CA ALA A 181 -21.11 -1.32 -5.48
C ALA A 181 -22.10 -1.43 -4.30
N PRO A 182 -22.90 -0.37 -4.01
CA PRO A 182 -23.91 -0.45 -2.96
C PRO A 182 -24.85 -1.64 -3.21
N ALA A 183 -24.98 -2.53 -2.24
CA ALA A 183 -26.00 -3.57 -2.31
C ALA A 183 -27.36 -2.90 -2.12
N PHE A 184 -28.22 -2.92 -3.15
CA PHE A 184 -29.61 -2.51 -3.00
C PHE A 184 -30.31 -3.55 -2.10
N THR A 185 -30.64 -3.17 -0.90
CA THR A 185 -31.64 -3.86 -0.07
C THR A 185 -33.01 -3.32 -0.50
N LEU A 186 -33.84 -4.15 -1.15
CA LEU A 186 -35.25 -3.90 -1.37
C LEU A 186 -36.01 -4.03 -0.05
#